data_a7d530cce304d89b274d5ce3f65cfa84
#
_entry.id   a7d530cce304d89b274d5ce3f65cfa84
#
_cell.length_a   1.000
_cell.length_b   1.000
_cell.length_c   1.000
_cell.angle_alpha   90.00
_cell.angle_beta   90.00
_cell.angle_gamma   90.00
#
_symmetry.space_group_name_H-M   'P 1'
#
loop_
_entity.id
_entity.type
_entity.pdbx_description
1 polymer ?
#
loop_
_entity_poly.entity_id
_entity_poly.type
_entity_poly.pdbx_seq_one_letter_code
_entity_poly.pdbx_strand_id
1 'polypeptide(L)'
;MASPVPGRKITTPFKTKGRMWKFGYHTGVDYKCPIGTDICAAYDGKVLEVGSVSWGPSYGTAIVVDHGNGFRAIYAHLSKVLVKKGQRIKTGQHIGEAGNTGNSSGPHLHFEVRVAPFRYAPQCFVDPIVLIAMKAS
;
A
#
# COMPACT_ATOMS: atom_id res chain seq x y z
N MET A 1 -3.45 -7.32 -14.55
CA MET A 1 -2.42 -7.15 -13.52
C MET A 1 -1.95 -5.70 -13.48
N ALA A 2 -1.98 -5.07 -12.36
CA ALA A 2 -1.56 -3.68 -12.24
C ALA A 2 -0.64 -3.51 -11.03
N SER A 3 0.54 -2.93 -11.28
CA SER A 3 1.46 -2.52 -10.22
C SER A 3 1.01 -1.20 -9.63
N PRO A 4 1.11 -1.00 -8.30
CA PRO A 4 0.85 0.31 -7.70
C PRO A 4 1.90 1.35 -8.11
N VAL A 5 3.04 0.93 -8.64
CA VAL A 5 4.09 1.82 -9.15
C VAL A 5 4.52 1.32 -10.53
N PRO A 6 3.77 1.68 -11.59
CA PRO A 6 4.07 1.19 -12.94
C PRO A 6 5.52 1.45 -13.37
N GLY A 7 6.13 0.43 -13.97
CA GLY A 7 7.50 0.51 -14.46
C GLY A 7 8.58 0.34 -13.41
N ARG A 8 8.24 0.15 -12.14
CA ARG A 8 9.21 -0.04 -11.06
C ARG A 8 9.11 -1.43 -10.45
N LYS A 9 10.24 -1.95 -9.99
CA LYS A 9 10.32 -3.27 -9.37
C LYS A 9 10.20 -3.15 -7.86
N ILE A 10 9.72 -4.23 -7.22
CA ILE A 10 9.76 -4.37 -5.78
C ILE A 10 11.22 -4.38 -5.34
N THR A 11 11.57 -3.49 -4.39
CA THR A 11 12.94 -3.38 -3.84
C THR A 11 13.08 -4.10 -2.51
N THR A 12 11.99 -4.18 -1.72
CA THR A 12 11.97 -4.96 -0.48
C THR A 12 10.74 -5.86 -0.49
N PRO A 13 10.93 -7.17 -0.72
CA PRO A 13 9.82 -8.12 -0.79
C PRO A 13 9.11 -8.35 0.55
N PHE A 14 7.91 -8.91 0.48
CA PHE A 14 7.16 -9.38 1.63
C PHE A 14 7.97 -10.44 2.39
N LYS A 15 7.90 -10.36 3.73
CA LYS A 15 8.63 -11.24 4.66
C LYS A 15 10.15 -11.19 4.59
N THR A 16 10.72 -10.14 3.97
CA THR A 16 12.14 -9.88 4.13
C THR A 16 12.46 -9.72 5.61
N LYS A 17 13.41 -10.49 6.12
CA LYS A 17 13.76 -10.48 7.54
C LYS A 17 14.57 -9.24 7.92
N GLY A 18 14.31 -8.67 9.11
CA GLY A 18 15.05 -7.53 9.61
C GLY A 18 14.61 -7.10 10.99
N ARG A 19 15.56 -6.55 11.77
CA ARG A 19 15.31 -6.11 13.16
C ARG A 19 14.46 -4.85 13.24
N MET A 20 14.37 -4.09 12.17
CA MET A 20 13.62 -2.84 12.12
C MET A 20 12.11 -3.06 12.14
N TRP A 21 11.63 -4.27 11.88
CA TRP A 21 10.21 -4.59 11.85
C TRP A 21 9.78 -5.29 13.13
N LYS A 22 8.61 -4.91 13.65
CA LYS A 22 8.06 -5.42 14.90
C LYS A 22 8.00 -6.96 14.96
N PHE A 23 7.61 -7.61 13.87
CA PHE A 23 7.50 -9.07 13.80
C PHE A 23 8.75 -9.75 13.27
N GLY A 24 9.85 -8.99 13.08
CA GLY A 24 11.09 -9.52 12.53
C GLY A 24 11.08 -9.73 11.02
N TYR A 25 10.03 -9.30 10.33
CA TYR A 25 9.93 -9.36 8.88
C TYR A 25 9.07 -8.23 8.32
N HIS A 26 9.25 -7.95 7.03
CA HIS A 26 8.52 -6.92 6.30
C HIS A 26 7.06 -7.34 6.06
N THR A 27 6.11 -6.51 6.46
CA THR A 27 4.68 -6.82 6.41
C THR A 27 4.01 -6.52 5.08
N GLY A 28 4.74 -5.93 4.15
CA GLY A 28 4.28 -5.60 2.81
C GLY A 28 5.43 -5.67 1.82
N VAL A 29 5.30 -4.93 0.72
CA VAL A 29 6.37 -4.76 -0.26
C VAL A 29 6.70 -3.28 -0.40
N ASP A 30 7.97 -2.97 -0.66
CA ASP A 30 8.42 -1.62 -0.94
C ASP A 30 8.85 -1.47 -2.39
N TYR A 31 8.52 -0.31 -2.94
CA TYR A 31 8.99 0.13 -4.26
C TYR A 31 9.79 1.41 -4.06
N LYS A 32 11.12 1.33 -4.16
CA LYS A 32 11.96 2.54 -4.10
C LYS A 32 11.66 3.40 -5.33
N CYS A 33 11.31 4.67 -5.09
CA CYS A 33 10.98 5.60 -6.15
C CYS A 33 11.11 7.04 -5.65
N PRO A 34 11.42 8.00 -6.54
CA PRO A 34 11.51 9.40 -6.15
C PRO A 34 10.21 9.96 -5.60
N ILE A 35 10.30 10.99 -4.76
CA ILE A 35 9.13 11.76 -4.33
C ILE A 35 8.42 12.30 -5.59
N GLY A 36 7.10 12.17 -5.64
CA GLY A 36 6.30 12.60 -6.78
C GLY A 36 6.01 11.52 -7.82
N THR A 37 6.58 10.31 -7.65
CA THR A 37 6.28 9.18 -8.56
C THR A 37 4.78 8.82 -8.44
N ASP A 38 4.12 8.62 -9.58
CA ASP A 38 2.70 8.28 -9.64
C ASP A 38 2.43 6.95 -8.95
N ILE A 39 1.45 6.96 -8.04
CA ILE A 39 0.94 5.77 -7.37
C ILE A 39 -0.43 5.45 -7.94
N CYS A 40 -0.62 4.21 -8.36
CA CYS A 40 -1.84 3.75 -9.01
C CYS A 40 -2.51 2.64 -8.21
N ALA A 41 -3.83 2.53 -8.36
CA ALA A 41 -4.58 1.44 -7.72
C ALA A 41 -4.18 0.10 -8.31
N ALA A 42 -3.80 -0.85 -7.47
CA ALA A 42 -3.41 -2.19 -7.90
C ALA A 42 -4.61 -3.01 -8.39
N TYR A 43 -5.82 -2.68 -7.92
CA TYR A 43 -7.06 -3.35 -8.27
C TYR A 43 -8.22 -2.39 -8.04
N ASP A 44 -9.41 -2.75 -8.54
CA ASP A 44 -10.64 -2.01 -8.27
C ASP A 44 -10.92 -1.97 -6.78
N GLY A 45 -11.58 -0.92 -6.30
CA GLY A 45 -11.93 -0.85 -4.89
C GLY A 45 -12.62 0.44 -4.48
N LYS A 46 -12.78 0.56 -3.16
CA LYS A 46 -13.38 1.74 -2.53
C LYS A 46 -12.42 2.29 -1.49
N VAL A 47 -12.18 3.59 -1.53
CA VAL A 47 -11.30 4.28 -0.58
C VAL A 47 -11.98 4.34 0.78
N LEU A 48 -11.33 3.79 1.81
CA LEU A 48 -11.84 3.77 3.18
C LEU A 48 -11.31 4.94 4.00
N GLU A 49 -10.02 5.28 3.85
CA GLU A 49 -9.36 6.34 4.61
C GLU A 49 -8.29 7.02 3.75
N VAL A 50 -8.04 8.30 4.01
CA VAL A 50 -6.95 9.06 3.37
C VAL A 50 -6.26 9.96 4.39
N GLY A 51 -4.99 10.25 4.17
CA GLY A 51 -4.19 11.12 5.03
C GLY A 51 -3.62 10.36 6.22
N SER A 52 -3.89 10.85 7.44
CA SER A 52 -3.55 10.13 8.66
C SER A 52 -4.59 9.04 8.87
N VAL A 53 -4.16 7.78 8.79
CA VAL A 53 -5.07 6.64 8.78
C VAL A 53 -5.05 5.88 10.11
N SER A 54 -6.13 5.14 10.39
CA SER A 54 -6.28 4.37 11.62
C SER A 54 -5.26 3.22 11.75
N TRP A 55 -4.63 2.82 10.66
CA TRP A 55 -3.60 1.77 10.65
C TRP A 55 -2.32 2.18 11.41
N GLY A 56 -2.13 3.47 11.64
CA GLY A 56 -1.10 3.99 12.51
C GLY A 56 -0.25 5.11 11.90
N PRO A 57 0.39 5.94 12.75
CA PRO A 57 1.14 7.10 12.30
C PRO A 57 2.44 6.75 11.54
N SER A 58 2.97 5.55 11.75
CA SER A 58 4.20 5.13 11.06
C SER A 58 4.04 5.06 9.54
N TYR A 59 2.81 4.89 9.05
CA TYR A 59 2.54 4.86 7.61
C TYR A 59 2.56 6.26 6.96
N GLY A 60 2.57 7.32 7.77
CA GLY A 60 2.56 8.70 7.28
C GLY A 60 1.26 9.05 6.57
N THR A 61 1.34 9.84 5.52
CA THR A 61 0.21 10.13 4.64
C THR A 61 -0.06 8.90 3.77
N ALA A 62 -1.27 8.37 3.83
CA ALA A 62 -1.59 7.08 3.22
C ALA A 62 -3.01 7.03 2.67
N ILE A 63 -3.29 5.98 1.90
CA ILE A 63 -4.62 5.65 1.38
C ILE A 63 -4.91 4.21 1.76
N VAL A 64 -6.03 3.96 2.45
CA VAL A 64 -6.51 2.61 2.74
C VAL A 64 -7.68 2.31 1.80
N VAL A 65 -7.61 1.19 1.10
CA VAL A 65 -8.59 0.79 0.09
C VAL A 65 -9.14 -0.59 0.40
N ASP A 66 -10.46 -0.73 0.34
CA ASP A 66 -11.11 -2.04 0.30
C ASP A 66 -11.16 -2.50 -1.16
N HIS A 67 -10.34 -3.50 -1.49
CA HIS A 67 -10.25 -4.04 -2.84
C HIS A 67 -11.26 -5.17 -3.11
N GLY A 68 -12.13 -5.48 -2.16
CA GLY A 68 -13.06 -6.59 -2.28
C GLY A 68 -12.37 -7.94 -2.05
N ASN A 69 -13.12 -9.03 -2.18
CA ASN A 69 -12.63 -10.40 -2.02
C ASN A 69 -11.91 -10.66 -0.67
N GLY A 70 -12.23 -9.86 0.35
CA GLY A 70 -11.60 -9.98 1.67
C GLY A 70 -10.24 -9.29 1.78
N PHE A 71 -9.84 -8.46 0.82
CA PHE A 71 -8.54 -7.76 0.83
C PHE A 71 -8.71 -6.28 1.08
N ARG A 72 -7.93 -5.76 2.04
CA ARG A 72 -7.72 -4.32 2.22
C ARG A 72 -6.24 -4.01 2.08
N ALA A 73 -5.94 -2.90 1.40
CA ALA A 73 -4.57 -2.48 1.16
C ALA A 73 -4.31 -1.09 1.70
N ILE A 74 -3.06 -0.82 2.06
CA ILE A 74 -2.57 0.53 2.36
C ILE A 74 -1.46 0.90 1.39
N TYR A 75 -1.55 2.12 0.87
CA TYR A 75 -0.55 2.77 0.02
C TYR A 75 0.06 3.87 0.89
N ALA A 76 1.28 3.66 1.39
CA ALA A 76 1.84 4.45 2.48
C ALA A 76 3.02 5.32 2.08
N HIS A 77 3.38 6.25 2.98
CA HIS A 77 4.50 7.20 2.87
C HIS A 77 4.34 8.17 1.69
N LEU A 78 3.09 8.53 1.38
CA LEU A 78 2.77 9.40 0.25
C LEU A 78 3.14 10.86 0.52
N SER A 79 3.44 11.61 -0.54
CA SER A 79 3.55 13.06 -0.49
C SER A 79 2.22 13.74 -0.86
N LYS A 80 1.37 13.06 -1.64
CA LYS A 80 0.11 13.62 -2.11
C LYS A 80 -0.95 12.55 -2.28
N VAL A 81 -2.20 12.90 -1.92
CA VAL A 81 -3.39 12.05 -2.11
C VAL A 81 -4.31 12.73 -3.11
N LEU A 82 -4.76 11.97 -4.12
CA LEU A 82 -5.58 12.47 -5.21
C LEU A 82 -7.02 11.94 -5.19
N VAL A 83 -7.39 11.20 -4.16
CA VAL A 83 -8.71 10.59 -4.00
C VAL A 83 -9.30 10.94 -2.64
N LYS A 84 -10.59 10.70 -2.47
CA LYS A 84 -11.33 11.02 -1.24
C LYS A 84 -11.88 9.75 -0.61
N LYS A 85 -12.09 9.79 0.72
CA LYS A 85 -12.82 8.75 1.45
C LYS A 85 -14.17 8.49 0.78
N GLY A 86 -14.49 7.23 0.55
CA GLY A 86 -15.73 6.80 -0.07
C GLY A 86 -15.70 6.73 -1.59
N GLN A 87 -14.66 7.24 -2.22
CA GLN A 87 -14.53 7.23 -3.68
C GLN A 87 -14.26 5.81 -4.18
N ARG A 88 -14.91 5.43 -5.29
CA ARG A 88 -14.58 4.19 -5.98
C ARG A 88 -13.43 4.44 -6.94
N ILE A 89 -12.51 3.49 -6.99
CA ILE A 89 -11.33 3.56 -7.85
C ILE A 89 -11.23 2.30 -8.71
N LYS A 90 -10.58 2.43 -9.84
CA LYS A 90 -10.38 1.33 -10.80
C LYS A 90 -8.91 0.97 -10.89
N THR A 91 -8.65 -0.29 -11.23
CA THR A 91 -7.30 -0.80 -11.49
C THR A 91 -6.53 0.15 -12.41
N GLY A 92 -5.33 0.55 -11.99
CA GLY A 92 -4.47 1.44 -12.76
C GLY A 92 -4.77 2.92 -12.60
N GLN A 93 -5.82 3.30 -11.88
CA GLN A 93 -6.15 4.70 -11.66
C GLN A 93 -5.08 5.39 -10.81
N HIS A 94 -4.66 6.59 -11.21
CA HIS A 94 -3.70 7.41 -10.46
C HIS A 94 -4.38 7.93 -9.18
N ILE A 95 -3.89 7.52 -8.02
CA ILE A 95 -4.53 7.81 -6.72
C ILE A 95 -3.68 8.66 -5.79
N GLY A 96 -2.40 8.83 -6.06
CA GLY A 96 -1.51 9.62 -5.22
C GLY A 96 -0.12 9.71 -5.79
N GLU A 97 0.80 10.29 -5.02
CA GLU A 97 2.20 10.42 -5.38
C GLU A 97 3.08 9.96 -4.22
N ALA A 98 4.17 9.27 -4.56
CA ALA A 98 5.11 8.75 -3.59
C ALA A 98 5.78 9.87 -2.81
N GLY A 99 6.19 9.56 -1.59
CA GLY A 99 6.85 10.50 -0.71
C GLY A 99 7.82 9.82 0.23
N ASN A 100 8.00 10.44 1.39
CA ASN A 100 8.88 9.95 2.46
C ASN A 100 8.30 10.30 3.82
N THR A 101 6.97 10.30 3.95
CA THR A 101 6.25 10.66 5.17
C THR A 101 6.15 9.47 6.12
N GLY A 102 5.94 9.75 7.41
CA GLY A 102 5.88 8.73 8.44
C GLY A 102 7.24 8.15 8.80
N ASN A 103 7.25 6.89 9.26
CA ASN A 103 8.49 6.20 9.63
C ASN A 103 9.15 5.62 8.36
N SER A 104 9.95 6.45 7.71
CA SER A 104 10.58 6.10 6.43
C SER A 104 11.99 6.68 6.37
N SER A 105 12.97 5.89 5.94
CA SER A 105 14.37 6.28 5.82
C SER A 105 14.74 6.79 4.42
N GLY A 106 13.83 6.79 3.48
CA GLY A 106 14.05 7.28 2.12
C GLY A 106 12.78 7.16 1.27
N PRO A 107 12.70 7.91 0.16
CA PRO A 107 11.52 7.90 -0.70
C PRO A 107 11.18 6.51 -1.23
N HIS A 108 9.95 6.07 -0.99
CA HIS A 108 9.44 4.80 -1.50
C HIS A 108 7.92 4.71 -1.28
N LEU A 109 7.28 3.75 -1.95
CA LEU A 109 5.94 3.30 -1.60
C LEU A 109 6.05 2.04 -0.76
N HIS A 110 5.38 2.02 0.40
CA HIS A 110 5.10 0.77 1.13
C HIS A 110 3.67 0.36 0.79
N PHE A 111 3.52 -0.84 0.24
CA PHE A 111 2.23 -1.41 -0.16
C PHE A 111 2.00 -2.68 0.64
N GLU A 112 0.98 -2.66 1.49
CA GLU A 112 0.67 -3.75 2.42
C GLU A 112 -0.77 -4.20 2.21
N VAL A 113 -1.00 -5.51 2.23
CA VAL A 113 -2.34 -6.09 2.06
C VAL A 113 -2.68 -6.94 3.29
N ARG A 114 -3.88 -6.74 3.79
CA ARG A 114 -4.42 -7.50 4.94
C ARG A 114 -5.71 -8.21 4.58
N VAL A 115 -5.89 -9.38 5.20
CA VAL A 115 -7.15 -10.12 5.18
C VAL A 115 -7.85 -9.98 6.53
N ALA A 116 -9.15 -10.28 6.59
CA ALA A 116 -9.94 -10.16 7.82
C ALA A 116 -9.27 -10.90 9.00
N PRO A 117 -9.28 -10.32 10.22
CA PRO A 117 -9.97 -9.10 10.64
C PRO A 117 -9.19 -7.79 10.39
N PHE A 118 -8.24 -7.73 9.48
CA PHE A 118 -7.47 -6.55 9.04
C PHE A 118 -6.65 -5.89 10.15
N ARG A 119 -6.15 -6.67 11.10
CA ARG A 119 -5.35 -6.19 12.22
C ARG A 119 -3.86 -6.18 11.86
N TYR A 120 -3.08 -5.42 12.63
CA TYR A 120 -1.62 -5.49 12.58
C TYR A 120 -1.19 -6.75 13.36
N ALA A 121 -1.37 -7.90 12.73
CA ALA A 121 -1.11 -9.22 13.33
C ALA A 121 -0.66 -10.19 12.23
N PRO A 122 0.25 -11.14 12.56
CA PRO A 122 0.83 -12.03 11.54
C PRO A 122 -0.19 -12.78 10.68
N GLN A 123 -1.32 -13.19 11.26
CA GLN A 123 -2.35 -13.93 10.52
C GLN A 123 -3.12 -13.07 9.52
N CYS A 124 -2.99 -11.74 9.58
CA CYS A 124 -3.71 -10.82 8.68
C CYS A 124 -2.87 -10.38 7.48
N PHE A 125 -1.54 -10.52 7.54
CA PHE A 125 -0.68 -10.09 6.43
C PHE A 125 -0.62 -11.16 5.35
N VAL A 126 -0.72 -10.71 4.09
CA VAL A 126 -0.52 -11.56 2.91
C VAL A 126 0.46 -10.88 1.96
N ASP A 127 1.12 -11.68 1.13
CA ASP A 127 2.01 -11.12 0.11
C ASP A 127 1.18 -10.27 -0.86
N PRO A 128 1.45 -8.96 -0.97
CA PRO A 128 0.68 -8.09 -1.85
C PRO A 128 0.64 -8.51 -3.32
N ILE A 129 1.53 -9.39 -3.75
CA ILE A 129 1.54 -9.86 -5.13
C ILE A 129 0.26 -10.61 -5.51
N VAL A 130 -0.46 -11.19 -4.53
CA VAL A 130 -1.75 -11.85 -4.82
C VAL A 130 -2.76 -10.85 -5.36
N LEU A 131 -2.76 -9.62 -4.83
CA LEU A 131 -3.65 -8.56 -5.31
C LEU A 131 -3.18 -8.00 -6.65
N ILE A 132 -1.87 -7.80 -6.80
CA ILE A 132 -1.27 -7.30 -8.05
C ILE A 132 -1.56 -8.27 -9.21
N ALA A 133 -1.57 -9.57 -8.93
CA ALA A 133 -1.80 -10.61 -9.92
C ALA A 133 -3.29 -10.84 -10.25
N MET A 134 -4.23 -10.27 -9.47
CA MET A 134 -5.65 -10.40 -9.74
C MET A 134 -6.02 -9.64 -11.02
N LYS A 135 -6.93 -10.24 -11.80
CA LYS A 135 -7.46 -9.58 -12.99
C LYS A 135 -8.64 -8.69 -12.61
N ALA A 136 -8.68 -7.49 -13.18
CA ALA A 136 -9.85 -6.63 -13.06
C ALA A 136 -11.05 -7.31 -13.72
N SER A 137 -12.20 -7.22 -13.07
CA SER A 137 -13.47 -7.76 -13.58
C SER A 137 -14.11 -6.83 -14.62
#